data_5046630567dbb19ec5401acc9cd1ef2e
#
_entry.id   5046630567dbb19ec5401acc9cd1ef2e
#
_cell.length_a   1.000
_cell.length_b   1.000
_cell.length_c   1.000
_cell.angle_alpha   90.00
_cell.angle_beta   90.00
_cell.angle_gamma   90.00
#
_symmetry.space_group_name_H-M   'P 1'
#
loop_
_entity.id
_entity.type
_entity.pdbx_description
1 polymer ?
#
loop_
_entity_poly.entity_id
_entity_poly.type
_entity_poly.pdbx_seq_one_letter_code
_entity_poly.pdbx_strand_id
1 'polypeptide(L)'
;MRNLTLLTDLYQLPMLNGYFEKNIHEDVVVFDMFFRKNACKSGYTIVCGIEQLVDYINNLQFPEEDLKYLKSLNLFSDKFLDFLRDFKFTGDIYSVEEGTIMFPNEPVITVKAPLYQAQLIETALLTIVNFQSLIATKASKVCYAAQGDPVFEFGLRRAQGPDAGIYGARAAVIGGCKATANVLAGKMFDIPVVGTQAHSWIQKFDSELESFEAYADVYPDKCLLLVDTYDVLNSGVPNAIKVFKNLKANGHTPLGIRIDSGDLEYLSVEAKKMLDEAGFSNLSITASNDLDEYTISALKSGNCAINSWGVGTKLITSADSPSLGGVYKLAASYQGDEIVPKIKISEDPEKINNPGYKKVVRIYNKENKAEADLIMLHDEEINTSQPLTVFHPTYTWKETTFEDYTIKELHKPLFVNGECKFKSKPIIEIQQYVQDELNTLWDAYRRLTCPKTYKVDLSQELWDLKTNLLGDKIVQKQ
;
A
#
# COMPACT_ATOMS: atom_id res chain seq x y z
N MET A 1 8.97 11.09 -17.65
CA MET A 1 7.70 10.72 -16.97
C MET A 1 6.55 11.51 -17.60
N ARG A 2 5.32 11.02 -17.59
CA ARG A 2 4.12 11.70 -18.07
C ARG A 2 3.80 12.85 -17.10
N ASN A 3 3.51 14.08 -17.58
CA ASN A 3 3.00 15.14 -16.72
C ASN A 3 1.61 14.76 -16.20
N LEU A 4 1.42 14.79 -14.90
CA LEU A 4 0.18 14.45 -14.21
C LEU A 4 -0.50 15.65 -13.53
N THR A 5 -0.10 16.89 -13.86
CA THR A 5 -0.66 18.11 -13.24
C THR A 5 -2.17 18.21 -13.42
N LEU A 6 -2.70 17.78 -14.58
CA LEU A 6 -4.14 17.72 -14.83
C LEU A 6 -4.82 16.44 -14.34
N LEU A 7 -4.12 15.56 -13.61
CA LEU A 7 -4.75 14.41 -12.93
C LEU A 7 -5.48 14.92 -11.68
N THR A 8 -6.57 15.63 -11.91
CA THR A 8 -7.39 16.21 -10.85
C THR A 8 -8.87 16.20 -11.26
N ASP A 9 -9.77 16.21 -10.28
CA ASP A 9 -11.19 16.39 -10.54
C ASP A 9 -11.48 17.84 -10.95
N LEU A 10 -12.41 18.02 -11.89
CA LEU A 10 -12.71 19.36 -12.41
C LEU A 10 -13.03 20.38 -11.32
N TYR A 11 -13.72 19.99 -10.25
CA TYR A 11 -14.15 20.93 -9.20
C TYR A 11 -12.96 21.64 -8.51
N GLN A 12 -11.77 21.05 -8.53
CA GLN A 12 -10.58 21.64 -7.94
C GLN A 12 -10.22 22.96 -8.66
N LEU A 13 -10.21 22.97 -9.98
CA LEU A 13 -9.79 24.13 -10.76
C LEU A 13 -10.73 25.34 -10.64
N PRO A 14 -12.07 25.20 -10.70
CA PRO A 14 -12.98 26.31 -10.37
C PRO A 14 -12.83 26.81 -8.94
N MET A 15 -12.54 25.95 -7.96
CA MET A 15 -12.23 26.39 -6.60
C MET A 15 -10.96 27.23 -6.56
N LEU A 16 -9.89 26.78 -7.23
CA LEU A 16 -8.63 27.53 -7.32
C LEU A 16 -8.85 28.92 -7.96
N ASN A 17 -9.60 28.96 -9.07
CA ASN A 17 -9.96 30.23 -9.72
C ASN A 17 -10.76 31.14 -8.75
N GLY A 18 -11.71 30.57 -8.01
CA GLY A 18 -12.46 31.29 -7.00
C GLY A 18 -11.58 31.87 -5.88
N TYR A 19 -10.62 31.11 -5.39
CA TYR A 19 -9.64 31.57 -4.40
C TYR A 19 -8.78 32.70 -4.94
N PHE A 20 -8.33 32.58 -6.20
CA PHE A 20 -7.56 33.60 -6.89
C PHE A 20 -8.36 34.91 -7.04
N GLU A 21 -9.58 34.87 -7.57
CA GLU A 21 -10.45 36.04 -7.76
C GLU A 21 -10.86 36.72 -6.43
N LYS A 22 -10.83 35.98 -5.31
CA LYS A 22 -11.10 36.49 -3.96
C LYS A 22 -9.85 36.92 -3.20
N ASN A 23 -8.66 36.80 -3.79
CA ASN A 23 -7.36 37.10 -3.17
C ASN A 23 -7.09 36.39 -1.86
N ILE A 24 -7.54 35.12 -1.76
CA ILE A 24 -7.30 34.20 -0.60
C ILE A 24 -6.46 32.98 -0.98
N HIS A 25 -6.01 32.91 -2.23
CA HIS A 25 -5.27 31.76 -2.75
C HIS A 25 -3.92 31.52 -2.05
N GLU A 26 -3.28 32.60 -1.56
CA GLU A 26 -2.01 32.54 -0.82
C GLU A 26 -2.18 32.30 0.69
N ASP A 27 -3.42 32.26 1.20
CA ASP A 27 -3.65 31.95 2.62
C ASP A 27 -3.05 30.58 2.95
N VAL A 28 -2.22 30.52 4.00
CA VAL A 28 -1.62 29.27 4.41
C VAL A 28 -2.65 28.39 5.11
N VAL A 29 -2.70 27.13 4.69
CA VAL A 29 -3.65 26.15 5.23
C VAL A 29 -2.96 24.83 5.58
N VAL A 30 -3.63 24.03 6.41
CA VAL A 30 -3.20 22.67 6.73
C VAL A 30 -4.29 21.70 6.32
N PHE A 31 -3.90 20.73 5.49
CA PHE A 31 -4.73 19.58 5.12
C PHE A 31 -4.11 18.30 5.63
N ASP A 32 -4.96 17.34 6.02
CA ASP A 32 -4.55 15.99 6.36
C ASP A 32 -5.15 14.96 5.39
N MET A 33 -4.31 14.05 4.92
CA MET A 33 -4.72 12.80 4.31
C MET A 33 -4.79 11.71 5.38
N PHE A 34 -5.92 11.03 5.48
CA PHE A 34 -6.13 9.88 6.37
C PHE A 34 -7.20 8.93 5.79
N PHE A 35 -7.34 7.74 6.36
CA PHE A 35 -8.42 6.81 6.02
C PHE A 35 -9.26 6.50 7.27
N ARG A 36 -10.53 6.09 7.06
CA ARG A 36 -11.48 5.79 8.16
C ARG A 36 -11.59 4.31 8.49
N LYS A 37 -11.17 3.44 7.58
CA LYS A 37 -11.16 1.98 7.73
C LYS A 37 -9.88 1.43 7.13
N ASN A 38 -9.34 0.40 7.76
CA ASN A 38 -8.18 -0.28 7.22
C ASN A 38 -8.48 -0.92 5.85
N ALA A 39 -7.45 -0.99 5.00
CA ALA A 39 -7.49 -1.70 3.74
C ALA A 39 -7.82 -3.20 3.94
N CYS A 40 -8.56 -3.79 3.00
CA CYS A 40 -8.77 -5.24 2.91
C CYS A 40 -9.32 -5.90 4.19
N LYS A 41 -10.11 -5.17 4.99
CA LYS A 41 -10.59 -5.64 6.31
C LYS A 41 -9.46 -6.12 7.23
N SER A 42 -8.25 -5.60 7.04
CA SER A 42 -7.08 -5.87 7.87
C SER A 42 -7.19 -5.16 9.23
N GLY A 43 -6.39 -5.56 10.21
CA GLY A 43 -6.22 -4.83 11.45
C GLY A 43 -5.29 -3.62 11.33
N TYR A 44 -4.68 -3.41 10.16
CA TYR A 44 -3.70 -2.35 9.87
C TYR A 44 -3.71 -1.99 8.38
N THR A 45 -3.05 -0.89 8.03
CA THR A 45 -2.81 -0.49 6.64
C THR A 45 -1.33 -0.12 6.47
N ILE A 46 -0.68 -0.70 5.45
CA ILE A 46 0.70 -0.35 5.07
C ILE A 46 0.63 0.86 4.16
N VAL A 47 1.29 1.95 4.54
CA VAL A 47 1.38 3.15 3.70
C VAL A 47 2.38 2.94 2.57
N CYS A 48 1.93 3.17 1.33
CA CYS A 48 2.74 2.99 0.14
C CYS A 48 2.37 4.03 -0.93
N GLY A 49 3.30 4.35 -1.84
CA GLY A 49 3.10 5.34 -2.90
C GLY A 49 3.75 6.70 -2.63
N ILE A 50 4.52 6.83 -1.55
CA ILE A 50 5.16 8.09 -1.17
C ILE A 50 6.19 8.53 -2.22
N GLU A 51 7.01 7.62 -2.74
CA GLU A 51 7.98 7.94 -3.79
C GLU A 51 7.30 8.48 -5.06
N GLN A 52 6.20 7.85 -5.51
CA GLN A 52 5.44 8.34 -6.67
C GLN A 52 4.78 9.69 -6.39
N LEU A 53 4.33 9.94 -5.16
CA LEU A 53 3.80 11.24 -4.76
C LEU A 53 4.89 12.32 -4.82
N VAL A 54 6.09 12.02 -4.35
CA VAL A 54 7.25 12.94 -4.44
C VAL A 54 7.58 13.26 -5.90
N ASP A 55 7.58 12.25 -6.76
CA ASP A 55 7.78 12.44 -8.20
C ASP A 55 6.69 13.34 -8.81
N TYR A 56 5.44 13.13 -8.41
CA TYR A 56 4.32 13.97 -8.86
C TYR A 56 4.52 15.44 -8.45
N ILE A 57 4.81 15.71 -7.18
CA ILE A 57 5.00 17.08 -6.66
C ILE A 57 6.19 17.77 -7.33
N ASN A 58 7.31 17.07 -7.51
CA ASN A 58 8.50 17.62 -8.18
C ASN A 58 8.27 17.99 -9.65
N ASN A 59 7.28 17.36 -10.30
CA ASN A 59 6.97 17.57 -11.72
C ASN A 59 5.69 18.38 -11.97
N LEU A 60 5.12 19.01 -10.92
CA LEU A 60 3.95 19.88 -11.05
C LEU A 60 4.29 21.11 -11.86
N GLN A 61 3.65 21.24 -13.02
CA GLN A 61 3.75 22.41 -13.89
C GLN A 61 2.59 22.43 -14.89
N PHE A 62 2.15 23.61 -15.30
CA PHE A 62 1.15 23.80 -16.33
C PHE A 62 1.82 24.22 -17.65
N PRO A 63 2.17 23.28 -18.53
CA PRO A 63 2.73 23.62 -19.85
C PRO A 63 1.70 24.34 -20.71
N GLU A 64 2.15 25.04 -21.75
CA GLU A 64 1.31 25.87 -22.60
C GLU A 64 0.14 25.09 -23.27
N GLU A 65 0.34 23.81 -23.53
CA GLU A 65 -0.72 22.93 -24.08
C GLU A 65 -1.85 22.70 -23.07
N ASP A 66 -1.51 22.53 -21.78
CA ASP A 66 -2.49 22.37 -20.71
C ASP A 66 -3.27 23.67 -20.47
N LEU A 67 -2.58 24.83 -20.48
CA LEU A 67 -3.23 26.14 -20.35
C LEU A 67 -4.18 26.43 -21.52
N LYS A 68 -3.81 26.07 -22.76
CA LYS A 68 -4.70 26.17 -23.92
C LYS A 68 -5.92 25.28 -23.79
N TYR A 69 -5.75 24.06 -23.30
CA TYR A 69 -6.87 23.16 -23.01
C TYR A 69 -7.78 23.75 -21.94
N LEU A 70 -7.25 24.21 -20.81
CA LEU A 70 -8.04 24.85 -19.75
C LEU A 70 -8.79 26.09 -20.26
N LYS A 71 -8.15 26.90 -21.09
CA LYS A 71 -8.80 28.06 -21.73
C LYS A 71 -9.99 27.65 -22.60
N SER A 72 -9.89 26.52 -23.30
CA SER A 72 -10.97 26.01 -24.17
C SER A 72 -12.22 25.58 -23.40
N LEU A 73 -12.11 25.33 -22.10
CA LEU A 73 -13.25 24.99 -21.23
C LEU A 73 -14.16 26.21 -20.95
N ASN A 74 -13.69 27.44 -21.20
CA ASN A 74 -14.40 28.70 -20.93
C ASN A 74 -14.90 28.87 -19.47
N LEU A 75 -14.13 28.32 -18.51
CA LEU A 75 -14.46 28.36 -17.07
C LEU A 75 -13.56 29.32 -16.28
N PHE A 76 -12.42 29.74 -16.85
CA PHE A 76 -11.34 30.40 -16.13
C PHE A 76 -11.02 31.76 -16.76
N SER A 77 -10.63 32.75 -15.93
CA SER A 77 -10.14 34.04 -16.42
C SER A 77 -8.73 33.88 -17.02
N ASP A 78 -8.42 34.76 -18.02
CA ASP A 78 -7.08 34.78 -18.59
C ASP A 78 -6.02 35.10 -17.52
N LYS A 79 -6.33 35.93 -16.53
CA LYS A 79 -5.44 36.26 -15.41
C LYS A 79 -5.13 35.03 -14.55
N PHE A 80 -6.12 34.20 -14.29
CA PHE A 80 -5.91 32.94 -13.53
C PHE A 80 -5.06 31.96 -14.33
N LEU A 81 -5.30 31.81 -15.63
CA LEU A 81 -4.48 30.94 -16.48
C LEU A 81 -3.02 31.43 -16.57
N ASP A 82 -2.80 32.75 -16.64
CA ASP A 82 -1.45 33.32 -16.57
C ASP A 82 -0.79 33.06 -15.21
N PHE A 83 -1.54 33.16 -14.12
CA PHE A 83 -1.07 32.80 -12.78
C PHE A 83 -0.63 31.31 -12.68
N LEU A 84 -1.38 30.40 -13.26
CA LEU A 84 -1.02 28.97 -13.27
C LEU A 84 0.27 28.67 -14.07
N ARG A 85 0.65 29.51 -15.03
CA ARG A 85 1.86 29.33 -15.84
C ARG A 85 3.13 29.22 -15.00
N ASP A 86 3.19 30.01 -13.92
CA ASP A 86 4.34 30.08 -13.02
C ASP A 86 4.17 29.18 -11.77
N PHE A 87 3.21 28.23 -11.84
CA PHE A 87 2.94 27.35 -10.71
C PHE A 87 4.19 26.59 -10.27
N LYS A 88 4.49 26.70 -8.99
CA LYS A 88 5.51 25.94 -8.30
C LYS A 88 5.02 25.59 -6.91
N PHE A 89 5.20 24.35 -6.48
CA PHE A 89 4.91 23.99 -5.10
C PHE A 89 5.95 24.59 -4.16
N THR A 90 5.50 25.33 -3.16
CA THR A 90 6.36 26.05 -2.19
C THR A 90 6.06 25.71 -0.74
N GLY A 91 5.10 24.81 -0.49
CA GLY A 91 4.66 24.44 0.84
C GLY A 91 5.53 23.38 1.52
N ASP A 92 5.08 22.98 2.70
CA ASP A 92 5.63 21.87 3.49
C ASP A 92 4.73 20.64 3.33
N ILE A 93 5.34 19.47 3.23
CA ILE A 93 4.64 18.18 3.29
C ILE A 93 5.37 17.30 4.31
N TYR A 94 4.62 16.82 5.28
CA TYR A 94 5.06 15.81 6.24
C TYR A 94 4.30 14.51 5.99
N SER A 95 4.99 13.39 6.02
CA SER A 95 4.38 12.07 5.84
C SER A 95 5.02 11.06 6.76
N VAL A 96 4.32 9.97 7.02
CA VAL A 96 4.99 8.79 7.55
C VAL A 96 5.91 8.18 6.49
N GLU A 97 6.93 7.44 6.91
CA GLU A 97 7.82 6.72 5.98
C GLU A 97 7.04 5.70 5.16
N GLU A 98 7.44 5.49 3.89
CA GLU A 98 6.86 4.43 3.07
C GLU A 98 7.11 3.06 3.72
N GLY A 99 6.07 2.26 3.86
CA GLY A 99 6.11 1.00 4.60
C GLY A 99 5.64 1.10 6.06
N THR A 100 5.45 2.30 6.61
CA THR A 100 4.89 2.47 7.96
C THR A 100 3.47 1.90 8.05
N ILE A 101 3.21 1.20 9.13
CA ILE A 101 1.86 0.72 9.46
C ILE A 101 1.07 1.84 10.11
N MET A 102 -0.13 2.11 9.58
CA MET A 102 -1.04 3.13 10.09
C MET A 102 -2.43 2.56 10.36
N PHE A 103 -3.21 3.31 11.13
CA PHE A 103 -4.54 2.92 11.58
C PHE A 103 -5.58 4.00 11.23
N PRO A 104 -6.90 3.71 11.33
CA PRO A 104 -7.95 4.66 10.97
C PRO A 104 -7.87 5.99 11.73
N ASN A 105 -8.15 7.09 11.02
CA ASN A 105 -8.24 8.47 11.50
C ASN A 105 -6.90 9.13 11.87
N GLU A 106 -5.77 8.47 11.67
CA GLU A 106 -4.45 9.06 11.81
C GLU A 106 -4.08 9.85 10.55
N PRO A 107 -3.57 11.09 10.67
CA PRO A 107 -2.97 11.77 9.53
C PRO A 107 -1.76 10.96 9.02
N VAL A 108 -1.86 10.50 7.77
CA VAL A 108 -0.78 9.80 7.05
C VAL A 108 0.14 10.81 6.39
N ILE A 109 -0.46 11.84 5.79
CA ILE A 109 0.23 12.95 5.14
C ILE A 109 -0.43 14.24 5.60
N THR A 110 0.39 15.19 6.03
CA THR A 110 -0.03 16.55 6.38
C THR A 110 0.63 17.53 5.43
N VAL A 111 -0.17 18.38 4.80
CA VAL A 111 0.26 19.41 3.85
C VAL A 111 -0.01 20.79 4.44
N LYS A 112 1.05 21.58 4.65
CA LYS A 112 0.97 22.99 5.05
C LYS A 112 1.48 23.85 3.87
N ALA A 113 0.57 24.53 3.18
CA ALA A 113 0.91 25.24 1.95
C ALA A 113 -0.09 26.38 1.68
N PRO A 114 0.20 27.27 0.71
CA PRO A 114 -0.82 28.15 0.15
C PRO A 114 -2.04 27.36 -0.31
N LEU A 115 -3.23 27.93 -0.08
CA LEU A 115 -4.52 27.25 -0.27
C LEU A 115 -4.67 26.62 -1.66
N TYR A 116 -4.26 27.33 -2.72
CA TYR A 116 -4.36 26.85 -4.09
C TYR A 116 -3.44 25.63 -4.34
N GLN A 117 -2.26 25.60 -3.74
CA GLN A 117 -1.32 24.49 -3.87
C GLN A 117 -1.80 23.27 -3.10
N ALA A 118 -2.19 23.48 -1.83
CA ALA A 118 -2.70 22.40 -0.99
C ALA A 118 -3.95 21.76 -1.59
N GLN A 119 -4.85 22.55 -2.19
CA GLN A 119 -6.09 22.06 -2.80
C GLN A 119 -5.83 21.28 -4.09
N LEU A 120 -4.92 21.75 -4.96
CA LEU A 120 -4.66 21.15 -6.27
C LEU A 120 -4.23 19.66 -6.18
N ILE A 121 -3.40 19.35 -5.20
CA ILE A 121 -2.75 18.03 -5.11
C ILE A 121 -3.66 16.92 -4.57
N GLU A 122 -4.87 17.23 -4.07
CA GLU A 122 -5.78 16.28 -3.41
C GLU A 122 -6.00 15.02 -4.22
N THR A 123 -6.48 15.14 -5.46
CA THR A 123 -6.92 13.98 -6.25
C THR A 123 -5.76 13.04 -6.59
N ALA A 124 -4.63 13.60 -7.06
CA ALA A 124 -3.47 12.79 -7.42
C ALA A 124 -2.85 12.13 -6.18
N LEU A 125 -2.70 12.87 -5.07
CA LEU A 125 -2.22 12.36 -3.80
C LEU A 125 -3.07 11.15 -3.34
N LEU A 126 -4.38 11.30 -3.30
CA LEU A 126 -5.31 10.23 -2.91
C LEU A 126 -5.24 9.03 -3.85
N THR A 127 -5.23 9.26 -5.16
CA THR A 127 -5.19 8.18 -6.15
C THR A 127 -3.92 7.35 -6.01
N ILE A 128 -2.76 8.00 -5.86
CA ILE A 128 -1.46 7.35 -5.74
C ILE A 128 -1.36 6.56 -4.44
N VAL A 129 -1.61 7.21 -3.30
CA VAL A 129 -1.37 6.62 -1.98
C VAL A 129 -2.43 5.57 -1.64
N ASN A 130 -3.70 5.82 -1.96
CA ASN A 130 -4.78 4.86 -1.71
C ASN A 130 -4.53 3.54 -2.44
N PHE A 131 -4.20 3.59 -3.74
CA PHE A 131 -4.02 2.39 -4.54
C PHE A 131 -2.83 1.56 -4.05
N GLN A 132 -1.66 2.17 -3.90
CA GLN A 132 -0.46 1.42 -3.50
C GLN A 132 -0.57 0.90 -2.06
N SER A 133 -1.13 1.68 -1.15
CA SER A 133 -1.37 1.22 0.24
C SER A 133 -2.35 0.04 0.30
N LEU A 134 -3.39 0.07 -0.54
CA LEU A 134 -4.35 -1.02 -0.67
C LEU A 134 -3.65 -2.33 -1.10
N ILE A 135 -2.84 -2.27 -2.18
CA ILE A 135 -2.17 -3.45 -2.73
C ILE A 135 -1.06 -3.95 -1.80
N ALA A 136 -0.26 -3.06 -1.18
CA ALA A 136 0.75 -3.45 -0.20
C ALA A 136 0.12 -4.19 1.00
N THR A 137 -1.00 -3.69 1.52
CA THR A 137 -1.73 -4.33 2.61
C THR A 137 -2.31 -5.68 2.20
N LYS A 138 -2.90 -5.78 0.99
CA LYS A 138 -3.39 -7.07 0.45
C LYS A 138 -2.27 -8.08 0.32
N ALA A 139 -1.13 -7.68 -0.25
CA ALA A 139 0.05 -8.53 -0.37
C ALA A 139 0.55 -9.03 0.99
N SER A 140 0.60 -8.16 2.00
CA SER A 140 0.99 -8.53 3.36
C SER A 140 0.09 -9.62 3.96
N LYS A 141 -1.23 -9.55 3.75
CA LYS A 141 -2.17 -10.60 4.19
C LYS A 141 -1.93 -11.92 3.47
N VAL A 142 -1.70 -11.88 2.15
CA VAL A 142 -1.37 -13.07 1.36
C VAL A 142 -0.07 -13.71 1.83
N CYS A 143 0.97 -12.91 2.06
CA CYS A 143 2.25 -13.39 2.58
C CYS A 143 2.14 -13.94 4.01
N TYR A 144 1.32 -13.33 4.86
CA TYR A 144 1.02 -13.84 6.20
C TYR A 144 0.36 -15.24 6.14
N ALA A 145 -0.61 -15.42 5.22
CA ALA A 145 -1.28 -16.71 5.01
C ALA A 145 -0.32 -17.81 4.52
N ALA A 146 0.70 -17.42 3.75
CA ALA A 146 1.72 -18.33 3.21
C ALA A 146 2.71 -18.88 4.26
N GLN A 147 2.70 -18.35 5.49
CA GLN A 147 3.48 -18.85 6.64
C GLN A 147 4.99 -19.02 6.35
N GLY A 148 5.57 -18.05 5.64
CA GLY A 148 7.00 -18.03 5.30
C GLY A 148 7.34 -18.58 3.92
N ASP A 149 6.44 -19.26 3.25
CA ASP A 149 6.62 -19.65 1.85
C ASP A 149 6.72 -18.42 0.94
N PRO A 150 7.51 -18.46 -0.14
CA PRO A 150 7.61 -17.35 -1.09
C PRO A 150 6.29 -17.13 -1.85
N VAL A 151 5.88 -15.88 -1.90
CA VAL A 151 4.74 -15.41 -2.70
C VAL A 151 5.26 -14.57 -3.86
N PHE A 152 4.76 -14.81 -5.07
CA PHE A 152 5.08 -14.10 -6.29
C PHE A 152 3.85 -13.38 -6.84
N GLU A 153 4.04 -12.13 -7.27
CA GLU A 153 2.98 -11.33 -7.88
C GLU A 153 2.84 -11.71 -9.38
N PHE A 154 1.70 -12.27 -9.78
CA PHE A 154 1.40 -12.74 -11.15
C PHE A 154 0.16 -12.05 -11.76
N GLY A 155 -0.19 -10.86 -11.28
CA GLY A 155 -1.45 -10.21 -11.60
C GLY A 155 -1.42 -9.23 -12.78
N LEU A 156 -0.29 -8.93 -13.41
CA LEU A 156 -0.15 -7.89 -14.43
C LEU A 156 -1.28 -7.86 -15.47
N ARG A 157 -1.60 -9.02 -16.06
CA ARG A 157 -2.65 -9.12 -17.12
C ARG A 157 -4.09 -8.95 -16.59
N ARG A 158 -4.28 -8.82 -15.28
CA ARG A 158 -5.56 -8.63 -14.59
C ARG A 158 -5.68 -7.26 -13.92
N ALA A 159 -4.60 -6.47 -13.89
CA ALA A 159 -4.60 -5.13 -13.34
C ALA A 159 -5.52 -4.18 -14.13
N GLN A 160 -6.07 -3.18 -13.45
CA GLN A 160 -6.93 -2.16 -14.05
C GLN A 160 -6.10 -1.08 -14.77
N GLY A 161 -5.39 -1.48 -15.80
CA GLY A 161 -4.57 -0.63 -16.64
C GLY A 161 -3.07 -0.75 -16.37
N PRO A 162 -2.23 -0.19 -17.27
CA PRO A 162 -0.77 -0.34 -17.20
C PRO A 162 -0.17 0.19 -15.90
N ASP A 163 -0.59 1.38 -15.47
CA ASP A 163 -0.07 2.00 -14.24
C ASP A 163 -0.42 1.16 -13.00
N ALA A 164 -1.65 0.62 -12.92
CA ALA A 164 -2.05 -0.30 -11.87
C ALA A 164 -1.19 -1.58 -11.86
N GLY A 165 -0.82 -2.10 -13.04
CA GLY A 165 0.08 -3.24 -13.14
C GLY A 165 1.51 -2.93 -12.68
N ILE A 166 2.03 -1.74 -13.00
CA ILE A 166 3.40 -1.32 -12.66
C ILE A 166 3.51 -1.01 -11.16
N TYR A 167 2.71 -0.06 -10.68
CA TYR A 167 2.78 0.38 -9.28
C TYR A 167 2.15 -0.63 -8.31
N GLY A 168 1.21 -1.46 -8.78
CA GLY A 168 0.69 -2.58 -8.02
C GLY A 168 1.74 -3.66 -7.78
N ALA A 169 2.59 -3.98 -8.78
CA ALA A 169 3.71 -4.90 -8.61
C ALA A 169 4.72 -4.36 -7.59
N ARG A 170 5.07 -3.05 -7.65
CA ARG A 170 5.90 -2.38 -6.66
C ARG A 170 5.32 -2.52 -5.25
N ALA A 171 4.06 -2.16 -5.09
CA ALA A 171 3.36 -2.22 -3.81
C ALA A 171 3.27 -3.65 -3.26
N ALA A 172 3.04 -4.65 -4.12
CA ALA A 172 3.00 -6.05 -3.73
C ALA A 172 4.35 -6.54 -3.19
N VAL A 173 5.46 -6.11 -3.81
CA VAL A 173 6.81 -6.45 -3.30
C VAL A 173 7.06 -5.75 -1.96
N ILE A 174 6.71 -4.47 -1.80
CA ILE A 174 6.79 -3.77 -0.50
C ILE A 174 5.97 -4.52 0.56
N GLY A 175 4.77 -5.02 0.21
CA GLY A 175 3.90 -5.79 1.09
C GLY A 175 4.39 -7.21 1.44
N GLY A 176 5.50 -7.68 0.83
CA GLY A 176 6.15 -8.94 1.20
C GLY A 176 6.34 -9.95 0.06
N CYS A 177 5.78 -9.72 -1.14
CA CYS A 177 6.04 -10.60 -2.28
C CYS A 177 7.52 -10.60 -2.64
N LYS A 178 8.05 -11.77 -3.01
CA LYS A 178 9.49 -11.94 -3.29
C LYS A 178 9.91 -11.47 -4.68
N ALA A 179 8.98 -11.46 -5.63
CA ALA A 179 9.22 -11.06 -7.01
C ALA A 179 7.90 -10.79 -7.73
N THR A 180 7.97 -10.25 -8.94
CA THR A 180 6.83 -10.04 -9.84
C THR A 180 7.06 -10.70 -11.19
N ALA A 181 5.98 -10.98 -11.94
CA ALA A 181 6.07 -11.32 -13.36
C ALA A 181 6.15 -10.09 -14.28
N ASN A 182 6.04 -8.88 -13.73
CA ASN A 182 6.05 -7.63 -14.50
C ASN A 182 7.48 -7.17 -14.82
N VAL A 183 7.92 -7.44 -16.04
CA VAL A 183 9.29 -7.12 -16.50
C VAL A 183 9.57 -5.60 -16.45
N LEU A 184 8.57 -4.76 -16.77
CA LEU A 184 8.73 -3.31 -16.72
C LEU A 184 8.86 -2.80 -15.28
N ALA A 185 8.06 -3.33 -14.35
CA ALA A 185 8.20 -3.00 -12.93
C ALA A 185 9.56 -3.46 -12.40
N GLY A 186 10.01 -4.66 -12.80
CA GLY A 186 11.36 -5.14 -12.47
C GLY A 186 12.46 -4.16 -12.88
N LYS A 187 12.39 -3.66 -14.11
CA LYS A 187 13.33 -2.67 -14.63
C LYS A 187 13.22 -1.31 -13.92
N MET A 188 12.00 -0.83 -13.65
CA MET A 188 11.80 0.51 -13.10
C MET A 188 12.21 0.62 -11.64
N PHE A 189 11.99 -0.45 -10.88
CA PHE A 189 12.11 -0.43 -9.43
C PHE A 189 13.19 -1.38 -8.89
N ASP A 190 13.99 -1.96 -9.76
CA ASP A 190 15.05 -2.92 -9.40
C ASP A 190 14.56 -4.07 -8.51
N ILE A 191 13.41 -4.64 -8.86
CA ILE A 191 12.81 -5.78 -8.16
C ILE A 191 12.98 -7.08 -8.96
N PRO A 192 13.14 -8.24 -8.28
CA PRO A 192 13.32 -9.51 -8.96
C PRO A 192 12.13 -9.85 -9.86
N VAL A 193 12.43 -10.39 -11.04
CA VAL A 193 11.43 -10.83 -12.02
C VAL A 193 11.46 -12.35 -12.13
N VAL A 194 10.29 -12.97 -12.05
CA VAL A 194 10.11 -14.42 -12.15
C VAL A 194 8.98 -14.76 -13.10
N GLY A 195 9.09 -15.93 -13.71
CA GLY A 195 8.08 -16.47 -14.59
C GLY A 195 8.50 -17.88 -15.04
N THR A 196 7.54 -18.61 -15.58
CA THR A 196 7.74 -19.94 -16.14
C THR A 196 7.17 -20.00 -17.57
N GLN A 197 6.74 -21.16 -18.02
CA GLN A 197 6.01 -21.31 -19.28
C GLN A 197 4.50 -21.17 -19.08
N ALA A 198 3.78 -20.97 -20.19
CA ALA A 198 2.33 -21.06 -20.27
C ALA A 198 1.90 -22.38 -20.92
N HIS A 199 0.62 -22.77 -20.77
CA HIS A 199 0.06 -23.95 -21.45
C HIS A 199 0.26 -23.93 -22.96
N SER A 200 0.24 -22.75 -23.60
CA SER A 200 0.51 -22.60 -25.03
C SER A 200 1.90 -23.06 -25.48
N TRP A 201 2.91 -23.00 -24.59
CA TRP A 201 4.22 -23.59 -24.85
C TRP A 201 4.10 -25.11 -25.01
N ILE A 202 3.42 -25.76 -24.05
CA ILE A 202 3.26 -27.22 -24.04
C ILE A 202 2.44 -27.67 -25.27
N GLN A 203 1.35 -26.99 -25.55
CA GLN A 203 0.46 -27.27 -26.68
C GLN A 203 1.10 -27.07 -28.06
N LYS A 204 2.24 -26.36 -28.16
CA LYS A 204 2.95 -26.11 -29.42
C LYS A 204 3.74 -27.36 -29.89
N PHE A 205 4.13 -28.24 -28.97
CA PHE A 205 4.90 -29.45 -29.26
C PHE A 205 3.98 -30.64 -29.50
N ASP A 206 4.53 -31.68 -30.15
CA ASP A 206 3.77 -32.91 -30.49
C ASP A 206 3.44 -33.72 -29.22
N SER A 207 4.22 -33.57 -28.16
CA SER A 207 3.97 -34.17 -26.84
C SER A 207 4.37 -33.26 -25.68
N GLU A 208 3.74 -33.50 -24.53
CA GLU A 208 4.09 -32.80 -23.29
C GLU A 208 5.55 -33.08 -22.88
N LEU A 209 6.02 -34.30 -23.02
CA LEU A 209 7.41 -34.67 -22.70
C LEU A 209 8.41 -33.88 -23.56
N GLU A 210 8.19 -33.80 -24.86
CA GLU A 210 9.04 -33.04 -25.79
C GLU A 210 9.08 -31.56 -25.39
N SER A 211 7.96 -30.97 -25.00
CA SER A 211 7.89 -29.60 -24.54
C SER A 211 8.71 -29.35 -23.26
N PHE A 212 8.70 -30.30 -22.35
CA PHE A 212 9.47 -30.24 -21.08
C PHE A 212 10.97 -30.42 -21.34
N GLU A 213 11.35 -31.34 -22.21
CA GLU A 213 12.74 -31.56 -22.64
C GLU A 213 13.29 -30.30 -23.32
N ALA A 214 12.54 -29.72 -24.26
CA ALA A 214 12.93 -28.47 -24.93
C ALA A 214 13.08 -27.29 -23.96
N TYR A 215 12.24 -27.20 -22.93
CA TYR A 215 12.36 -26.16 -21.92
C TYR A 215 13.60 -26.39 -21.02
N ALA A 216 13.85 -27.62 -20.63
CA ALA A 216 15.00 -27.99 -19.82
C ALA A 216 16.34 -27.79 -20.53
N ASP A 217 16.38 -28.04 -21.86
CA ASP A 217 17.58 -27.82 -22.67
C ASP A 217 17.97 -26.32 -22.73
N VAL A 218 16.98 -25.42 -22.78
CA VAL A 218 17.22 -23.96 -22.82
C VAL A 218 17.47 -23.37 -21.43
N TYR A 219 16.80 -23.89 -20.41
CA TYR A 219 16.81 -23.34 -19.05
C TYR A 219 17.12 -24.41 -17.97
N PRO A 220 18.24 -25.11 -18.03
CA PRO A 220 18.50 -26.30 -17.19
C PRO A 220 18.49 -25.97 -15.67
N ASP A 221 19.07 -24.83 -15.27
CA ASP A 221 19.15 -24.41 -13.87
C ASP A 221 17.94 -23.54 -13.41
N LYS A 222 16.98 -23.29 -14.30
CA LYS A 222 15.74 -22.58 -14.01
C LYS A 222 14.50 -23.38 -14.41
N CYS A 223 14.62 -24.69 -14.48
CA CYS A 223 13.58 -25.57 -14.95
C CYS A 223 12.51 -25.77 -13.86
N LEU A 224 11.38 -25.06 -14.01
CA LEU A 224 10.15 -25.24 -13.26
C LEU A 224 9.04 -25.55 -14.26
N LEU A 225 8.49 -26.77 -14.22
CA LEU A 225 7.60 -27.30 -15.26
C LEU A 225 6.12 -27.15 -14.87
N LEU A 226 5.30 -26.67 -15.82
CA LEU A 226 3.85 -26.56 -15.68
C LEU A 226 3.21 -27.90 -16.06
N VAL A 227 2.65 -28.61 -15.06
CA VAL A 227 2.31 -30.03 -15.20
C VAL A 227 0.81 -30.33 -15.36
N ASP A 228 -0.03 -29.29 -15.43
CA ASP A 228 -1.49 -29.42 -15.45
C ASP A 228 -2.12 -29.10 -16.82
N THR A 229 -1.35 -29.20 -17.91
CA THR A 229 -1.90 -28.93 -19.25
C THR A 229 -2.88 -30.02 -19.68
N TYR A 230 -2.65 -31.27 -19.32
CA TYR A 230 -3.50 -32.41 -19.67
C TYR A 230 -3.93 -33.20 -18.43
N ASP A 231 -3.03 -33.91 -17.77
CA ASP A 231 -3.28 -34.72 -16.58
C ASP A 231 -2.08 -34.64 -15.65
N VAL A 232 -2.26 -34.05 -14.47
CA VAL A 232 -1.17 -33.82 -13.52
C VAL A 232 -0.49 -35.09 -13.10
N LEU A 233 -1.28 -36.12 -12.69
CA LEU A 233 -0.75 -37.34 -12.06
C LEU A 233 -0.39 -38.44 -13.06
N ASN A 234 -1.11 -38.56 -14.19
CA ASN A 234 -0.88 -39.59 -15.16
C ASN A 234 0.06 -39.18 -16.31
N SER A 235 0.29 -37.90 -16.50
CA SER A 235 1.15 -37.34 -17.59
C SER A 235 2.17 -36.33 -17.05
N GLY A 236 1.73 -35.21 -16.51
CA GLY A 236 2.57 -34.08 -16.17
C GLY A 236 3.71 -34.40 -15.22
N VAL A 237 3.41 -34.91 -14.02
CA VAL A 237 4.43 -35.26 -13.03
C VAL A 237 5.32 -36.41 -13.49
N PRO A 238 4.81 -37.54 -14.08
CA PRO A 238 5.66 -38.56 -14.66
C PRO A 238 6.63 -38.06 -15.72
N ASN A 239 6.20 -37.17 -16.62
CA ASN A 239 7.06 -36.60 -17.64
C ASN A 239 8.09 -35.61 -17.04
N ALA A 240 7.68 -34.78 -16.07
CA ALA A 240 8.60 -33.92 -15.34
C ALA A 240 9.71 -34.71 -14.62
N ILE A 241 9.38 -35.84 -13.97
CA ILE A 241 10.34 -36.74 -13.31
C ILE A 241 11.38 -37.27 -14.32
N LYS A 242 10.96 -37.65 -15.56
CA LYS A 242 11.91 -38.08 -16.60
C LYS A 242 12.91 -37.01 -16.91
N VAL A 243 12.42 -35.78 -17.16
CA VAL A 243 13.25 -34.62 -17.47
C VAL A 243 14.19 -34.27 -16.30
N PHE A 244 13.70 -34.28 -15.06
CA PHE A 244 14.51 -34.01 -13.88
C PHE A 244 15.62 -35.04 -13.66
N LYS A 245 15.40 -36.32 -13.98
CA LYS A 245 16.45 -37.35 -13.98
C LYS A 245 17.54 -37.03 -14.99
N ASN A 246 17.18 -36.61 -16.19
CA ASN A 246 18.13 -36.24 -17.23
C ASN A 246 18.93 -34.98 -16.81
N LEU A 247 18.26 -33.92 -16.28
CA LEU A 247 18.93 -32.73 -15.77
C LEU A 247 19.93 -33.08 -14.67
N LYS A 248 19.54 -33.91 -13.70
CA LYS A 248 20.42 -34.35 -12.60
C LYS A 248 21.61 -35.17 -13.10
N ALA A 249 21.42 -36.04 -14.10
CA ALA A 249 22.50 -36.82 -14.71
C ALA A 249 23.52 -35.90 -15.44
N ASN A 250 23.08 -34.77 -15.95
CA ASN A 250 23.91 -33.76 -16.61
C ASN A 250 24.47 -32.70 -15.64
N GLY A 251 24.28 -32.87 -14.32
CA GLY A 251 24.85 -31.96 -13.30
C GLY A 251 24.00 -30.72 -12.99
N HIS A 252 22.77 -30.64 -13.48
CA HIS A 252 21.84 -29.54 -13.22
C HIS A 252 20.85 -29.84 -12.08
N THR A 253 20.30 -28.79 -11.48
CA THR A 253 19.30 -28.91 -10.39
C THR A 253 17.98 -28.29 -10.85
N PRO A 254 16.94 -29.09 -11.12
CA PRO A 254 15.61 -28.55 -11.44
C PRO A 254 15.01 -27.80 -10.25
N LEU A 255 14.16 -26.81 -10.51
CA LEU A 255 13.49 -26.02 -9.47
C LEU A 255 12.23 -26.71 -8.93
N GLY A 256 11.45 -27.37 -9.79
CA GLY A 256 10.22 -28.01 -9.36
C GLY A 256 9.10 -28.02 -10.39
N ILE A 257 7.88 -28.13 -9.90
CA ILE A 257 6.66 -28.16 -10.71
C ILE A 257 5.71 -27.03 -10.33
N ARG A 258 4.83 -26.67 -11.29
CA ARG A 258 3.74 -25.71 -11.08
C ARG A 258 2.39 -26.36 -11.44
N ILE A 259 1.40 -26.16 -10.55
CA ILE A 259 0.01 -26.59 -10.73
C ILE A 259 -0.86 -25.34 -10.73
N ASP A 260 -1.63 -25.15 -11.81
CA ASP A 260 -2.45 -23.93 -12.06
C ASP A 260 -3.96 -24.24 -12.03
N SER A 261 -4.36 -25.50 -11.89
CA SER A 261 -5.76 -25.95 -11.95
C SER A 261 -6.03 -27.22 -11.14
N GLY A 262 -7.32 -27.52 -10.97
CA GLY A 262 -7.78 -28.72 -10.26
C GLY A 262 -7.80 -28.57 -8.73
N ASP A 263 -7.91 -29.71 -8.03
CA ASP A 263 -7.85 -29.76 -6.57
C ASP A 263 -6.38 -29.64 -6.11
N LEU A 264 -5.98 -28.40 -5.78
CA LEU A 264 -4.59 -28.09 -5.43
C LEU A 264 -4.09 -28.86 -4.19
N GLU A 265 -4.96 -29.12 -3.21
CA GLU A 265 -4.58 -29.89 -2.01
C GLU A 265 -4.24 -31.32 -2.39
N TYR A 266 -5.19 -32.03 -2.99
CA TYR A 266 -5.01 -33.42 -3.40
C TYR A 266 -3.86 -33.58 -4.40
N LEU A 267 -3.85 -32.78 -5.46
CA LEU A 267 -2.83 -32.89 -6.52
C LEU A 267 -1.42 -32.61 -6.01
N SER A 268 -1.26 -31.65 -5.10
CA SER A 268 0.07 -31.33 -4.56
C SER A 268 0.61 -32.47 -3.67
N VAL A 269 -0.26 -33.07 -2.87
CA VAL A 269 0.12 -34.22 -1.98
C VAL A 269 0.53 -35.44 -2.81
N GLU A 270 -0.25 -35.82 -3.83
CA GLU A 270 0.07 -36.94 -4.69
C GLU A 270 1.32 -36.68 -5.54
N ALA A 271 1.44 -35.48 -6.12
CA ALA A 271 2.64 -35.09 -6.85
C ALA A 271 3.90 -35.14 -5.96
N LYS A 272 3.78 -34.67 -4.70
CA LYS A 272 4.90 -34.77 -3.72
C LYS A 272 5.35 -36.19 -3.48
N LYS A 273 4.42 -37.14 -3.29
CA LYS A 273 4.75 -38.58 -3.12
C LYS A 273 5.54 -39.10 -4.32
N MET A 274 5.06 -38.80 -5.55
CA MET A 274 5.73 -39.25 -6.76
C MET A 274 7.14 -38.64 -6.91
N LEU A 275 7.32 -37.36 -6.56
CA LEU A 275 8.61 -36.67 -6.58
C LEU A 275 9.56 -37.30 -5.51
N ASP A 276 9.06 -37.60 -4.32
CA ASP A 276 9.83 -38.22 -3.24
C ASP A 276 10.32 -39.61 -3.61
N GLU A 277 9.46 -40.43 -4.15
CA GLU A 277 9.77 -41.78 -4.63
C GLU A 277 10.81 -41.76 -5.76
N ALA A 278 10.80 -40.68 -6.58
CA ALA A 278 11.77 -40.48 -7.64
C ALA A 278 13.11 -39.86 -7.19
N GLY A 279 13.26 -39.52 -5.90
CA GLY A 279 14.46 -38.94 -5.30
C GLY A 279 14.61 -37.43 -5.46
N PHE A 280 13.45 -36.70 -5.52
CA PHE A 280 13.34 -35.24 -5.70
C PHE A 280 12.58 -34.58 -4.55
N SER A 281 12.86 -34.93 -3.31
CA SER A 281 12.13 -34.45 -2.13
C SER A 281 12.21 -32.96 -1.84
N ASN A 282 13.24 -32.25 -2.37
CA ASN A 282 13.50 -30.85 -2.08
C ASN A 282 13.00 -29.90 -3.18
N LEU A 283 12.29 -30.40 -4.19
CA LEU A 283 11.78 -29.56 -5.27
C LEU A 283 10.58 -28.71 -4.83
N SER A 284 10.45 -27.54 -5.45
CA SER A 284 9.31 -26.67 -5.23
C SER A 284 8.05 -27.24 -5.88
N ILE A 285 6.92 -27.14 -5.16
CA ILE A 285 5.59 -27.31 -5.72
C ILE A 285 4.92 -25.94 -5.64
N THR A 286 4.84 -25.27 -6.79
CA THR A 286 4.25 -23.95 -6.90
C THR A 286 2.78 -24.06 -7.27
N ALA A 287 1.89 -23.43 -6.52
CA ALA A 287 0.50 -23.26 -6.91
C ALA A 287 0.25 -21.88 -7.49
N SER A 288 -0.60 -21.83 -8.49
CA SER A 288 -1.21 -20.60 -9.02
C SER A 288 -2.69 -20.91 -9.34
N ASN A 289 -3.49 -19.95 -9.69
CA ASN A 289 -4.96 -20.02 -9.86
C ASN A 289 -5.71 -19.39 -8.69
N ASP A 290 -6.53 -18.39 -8.96
CA ASP A 290 -7.50 -17.68 -8.09
C ASP A 290 -7.19 -17.65 -6.57
N LEU A 291 -5.90 -17.62 -6.23
CA LEU A 291 -5.41 -17.64 -4.86
C LEU A 291 -5.63 -16.28 -4.18
N ASP A 292 -5.99 -16.37 -2.91
CA ASP A 292 -6.00 -15.26 -1.96
C ASP A 292 -5.54 -15.73 -0.58
N GLU A 293 -5.48 -14.84 0.39
CA GLU A 293 -5.08 -15.13 1.76
C GLU A 293 -5.94 -16.20 2.43
N TYR A 294 -7.21 -16.29 2.10
CA TYR A 294 -8.13 -17.28 2.70
C TYR A 294 -7.93 -18.65 2.09
N THR A 295 -7.80 -18.73 0.77
CA THR A 295 -7.54 -19.99 0.05
C THR A 295 -6.18 -20.55 0.45
N ILE A 296 -5.14 -19.72 0.52
CA ILE A 296 -3.80 -20.14 0.95
C ILE A 296 -3.84 -20.65 2.41
N SER A 297 -4.50 -19.91 3.31
CA SER A 297 -4.65 -20.31 4.71
C SER A 297 -5.38 -21.65 4.85
N ALA A 298 -6.41 -21.90 4.05
CA ALA A 298 -7.14 -23.16 4.04
C ALA A 298 -6.25 -24.32 3.56
N LEU A 299 -5.55 -24.15 2.44
CA LEU A 299 -4.62 -25.15 1.89
C LEU A 299 -3.48 -25.49 2.87
N LYS A 300 -2.89 -24.47 3.53
CA LYS A 300 -1.86 -24.68 4.56
C LYS A 300 -2.41 -25.44 5.78
N SER A 301 -3.67 -25.21 6.16
CA SER A 301 -4.34 -25.93 7.25
C SER A 301 -4.70 -27.38 6.87
N GLY A 302 -4.96 -27.65 5.58
CA GLY A 302 -5.21 -28.98 5.02
C GLY A 302 -3.95 -29.82 4.80
N ASN A 303 -2.77 -29.34 5.18
CA ASN A 303 -1.48 -30.00 4.97
C ASN A 303 -1.12 -30.24 3.49
N CYS A 304 -1.48 -29.34 2.58
CA CYS A 304 -1.03 -29.39 1.19
C CYS A 304 0.51 -29.43 1.11
N ALA A 305 1.04 -29.99 0.04
CA ALA A 305 2.48 -30.03 -0.20
C ALA A 305 3.03 -28.80 -0.96
N ILE A 306 2.20 -27.78 -1.16
CA ILE A 306 2.58 -26.52 -1.81
C ILE A 306 3.49 -25.75 -0.87
N ASN A 307 4.60 -25.24 -1.43
CA ASN A 307 5.60 -24.44 -0.71
C ASN A 307 6.02 -23.17 -1.48
N SER A 308 5.23 -22.78 -2.49
CA SER A 308 5.47 -21.58 -3.29
C SER A 308 4.15 -21.13 -3.95
N TRP A 309 3.88 -19.82 -4.02
CA TRP A 309 2.58 -19.28 -4.35
C TRP A 309 2.68 -18.19 -5.41
N GLY A 310 2.04 -18.41 -6.57
CA GLY A 310 1.87 -17.42 -7.63
C GLY A 310 0.49 -16.77 -7.55
N VAL A 311 0.39 -15.54 -7.04
CA VAL A 311 -0.91 -14.90 -6.78
C VAL A 311 -1.16 -13.78 -7.79
N GLY A 312 -2.29 -13.85 -8.47
CA GLY A 312 -2.61 -12.94 -9.58
C GLY A 312 -3.78 -12.00 -9.30
N THR A 313 -4.95 -12.35 -9.84
CA THR A 313 -6.14 -11.49 -9.91
C THR A 313 -6.53 -10.88 -8.57
N LYS A 314 -6.72 -11.72 -7.56
CA LYS A 314 -7.23 -11.25 -6.26
C LYS A 314 -6.24 -10.37 -5.49
N LEU A 315 -4.95 -10.49 -5.77
CA LEU A 315 -3.91 -9.62 -5.22
C LEU A 315 -3.93 -8.24 -5.91
N ILE A 316 -3.69 -8.22 -7.23
CA ILE A 316 -3.48 -6.97 -7.98
C ILE A 316 -4.72 -6.09 -8.08
N THR A 317 -5.91 -6.67 -7.93
CA THR A 317 -7.19 -5.94 -7.93
C THR A 317 -7.72 -5.68 -6.52
N SER A 318 -7.10 -6.26 -5.49
CA SER A 318 -7.65 -6.28 -4.13
C SER A 318 -9.15 -6.65 -4.14
N ALA A 319 -9.49 -7.80 -4.74
CA ALA A 319 -10.82 -8.17 -5.21
C ALA A 319 -11.95 -8.05 -4.18
N ASP A 320 -11.65 -8.23 -2.89
CA ASP A 320 -12.60 -8.13 -1.77
C ASP A 320 -12.71 -6.72 -1.17
N SER A 321 -11.83 -5.80 -1.59
CA SER A 321 -11.80 -4.41 -1.13
C SER A 321 -11.23 -3.53 -2.24
N PRO A 322 -12.05 -3.06 -3.19
CA PRO A 322 -11.59 -2.46 -4.44
C PRO A 322 -10.93 -1.08 -4.29
N SER A 323 -11.04 -0.46 -3.11
CA SER A 323 -10.45 0.84 -2.83
C SER A 323 -10.12 1.01 -1.35
N LEU A 324 -9.06 1.76 -1.04
CA LEU A 324 -8.86 2.37 0.26
C LEU A 324 -9.64 3.69 0.29
N GLY A 325 -10.51 3.86 1.27
CA GLY A 325 -11.33 5.06 1.42
C GLY A 325 -10.56 6.21 2.08
N GLY A 326 -9.37 6.52 1.61
CA GLY A 326 -8.62 7.69 2.05
C GLY A 326 -9.31 8.98 1.68
N VAL A 327 -9.15 9.99 2.53
CA VAL A 327 -9.74 11.33 2.40
C VAL A 327 -8.68 12.38 2.68
N TYR A 328 -8.91 13.59 2.14
CA TYR A 328 -8.05 14.74 2.32
C TYR A 328 -8.90 15.90 2.85
N LYS A 329 -8.59 16.44 4.02
CA LYS A 329 -9.47 17.36 4.74
C LYS A 329 -8.73 18.56 5.30
N LEU A 330 -9.31 19.75 5.07
CA LEU A 330 -8.87 20.98 5.71
C LEU A 330 -8.97 20.84 7.24
N ALA A 331 -7.85 21.02 7.93
CA ALA A 331 -7.71 20.88 9.37
C ALA A 331 -7.42 22.20 10.09
N ALA A 332 -6.73 23.13 9.40
CA ALA A 332 -6.48 24.46 9.92
C ALA A 332 -6.25 25.48 8.79
N SER A 333 -6.36 26.76 9.10
CA SER A 333 -5.88 27.88 8.31
C SER A 333 -5.04 28.80 9.19
N TYR A 334 -4.22 29.65 8.59
CA TYR A 334 -3.45 30.65 9.31
C TYR A 334 -4.07 32.04 9.13
N GLN A 335 -4.08 32.82 10.22
CA GLN A 335 -4.37 34.26 10.20
C GLN A 335 -3.14 34.98 10.79
N GLY A 336 -2.24 35.47 9.92
CA GLY A 336 -0.89 35.81 10.32
C GLY A 336 -0.16 34.57 10.84
N ASP A 337 0.37 34.62 12.04
CA ASP A 337 1.04 33.48 12.69
C ASP A 337 0.09 32.58 13.52
N GLU A 338 -1.17 32.99 13.67
CA GLU A 338 -2.16 32.24 14.48
C GLU A 338 -2.79 31.09 13.68
N ILE A 339 -2.82 29.90 14.28
CA ILE A 339 -3.47 28.71 13.74
C ILE A 339 -4.95 28.75 14.08
N VAL A 340 -5.80 28.85 13.07
CA VAL A 340 -7.26 28.79 13.19
C VAL A 340 -7.73 27.38 12.82
N PRO A 341 -8.09 26.53 13.79
CA PRO A 341 -8.50 25.17 13.54
C PRO A 341 -9.80 25.10 12.74
N LYS A 342 -9.90 24.12 11.83
CA LYS A 342 -11.06 23.88 10.99
C LYS A 342 -11.61 22.49 11.23
N ILE A 343 -12.94 22.38 11.38
CA ILE A 343 -13.63 21.12 11.60
C ILE A 343 -14.85 21.02 10.69
N LYS A 344 -15.01 19.86 10.05
CA LYS A 344 -16.25 19.55 9.33
C LYS A 344 -17.22 18.88 10.30
N ILE A 345 -18.38 19.47 10.53
CA ILE A 345 -19.50 18.85 11.23
C ILE A 345 -20.34 18.06 10.22
N SER A 346 -20.64 16.82 10.52
CA SER A 346 -21.43 15.93 9.68
C SER A 346 -22.50 15.24 10.53
N GLU A 347 -23.62 14.89 9.92
CA GLU A 347 -24.63 14.02 10.54
C GLU A 347 -24.06 12.62 10.84
N ASP A 348 -23.06 12.20 10.08
CA ASP A 348 -22.27 10.99 10.30
C ASP A 348 -21.08 11.30 11.22
N PRO A 349 -21.08 10.85 12.50
CA PRO A 349 -19.98 11.13 13.44
C PRO A 349 -18.61 10.64 12.93
N GLU A 350 -18.57 9.54 12.18
CA GLU A 350 -17.34 9.00 11.57
C GLU A 350 -16.72 9.94 10.51
N LYS A 351 -17.48 10.94 10.02
CA LYS A 351 -17.01 11.93 9.04
C LYS A 351 -16.44 13.20 9.66
N ILE A 352 -16.51 13.34 10.99
CA ILE A 352 -15.95 14.46 11.71
C ILE A 352 -14.44 14.28 11.80
N ASN A 353 -13.68 15.21 11.20
CA ASN A 353 -12.22 15.15 11.24
C ASN A 353 -11.66 15.73 12.56
N ASN A 354 -10.40 15.41 12.86
CA ASN A 354 -9.64 16.06 13.93
C ASN A 354 -9.12 17.42 13.43
N PRO A 355 -9.38 18.52 14.16
CA PRO A 355 -8.95 19.87 13.77
C PRO A 355 -7.48 20.13 14.12
N GLY A 356 -6.92 21.23 13.64
CA GLY A 356 -5.60 21.73 13.99
C GLY A 356 -4.47 21.12 13.16
N TYR A 357 -3.25 21.64 13.37
CA TYR A 357 -2.02 21.08 12.82
C TYR A 357 -1.51 20.00 13.79
N LYS A 358 -1.30 18.77 13.28
CA LYS A 358 -1.15 17.58 14.12
C LYS A 358 0.06 16.74 13.75
N LYS A 359 0.49 15.90 14.70
CA LYS A 359 1.43 14.81 14.53
C LYS A 359 0.90 13.51 15.15
N VAL A 360 1.49 12.38 14.80
CA VAL A 360 1.20 11.06 15.38
C VAL A 360 2.44 10.53 16.07
N VAL A 361 2.26 10.05 17.29
CA VAL A 361 3.30 9.45 18.10
C VAL A 361 2.88 8.03 18.46
N ARG A 362 3.69 7.03 18.12
CA ARG A 362 3.49 5.63 18.48
C ARG A 362 4.17 5.32 19.80
N ILE A 363 3.44 4.65 20.68
CA ILE A 363 3.87 4.24 22.03
C ILE A 363 4.24 2.76 21.98
N TYR A 364 5.45 2.45 22.45
CA TYR A 364 5.97 1.09 22.54
C TYR A 364 6.22 0.68 23.99
N ASN A 365 5.97 -0.58 24.31
CA ASN A 365 6.34 -1.16 25.59
C ASN A 365 7.82 -1.61 25.62
N LYS A 366 8.27 -2.16 26.76
CA LYS A 366 9.64 -2.66 26.95
C LYS A 366 10.07 -3.77 25.99
N GLU A 367 9.11 -4.50 25.42
CA GLU A 367 9.34 -5.58 24.43
C GLU A 367 9.36 -5.05 23.01
N ASN A 368 9.38 -3.72 22.84
CA ASN A 368 9.25 -3.06 21.53
C ASN A 368 7.95 -3.43 20.79
N LYS A 369 6.87 -3.72 21.52
CA LYS A 369 5.54 -3.89 20.96
C LYS A 369 4.77 -2.58 20.94
N ALA A 370 4.15 -2.27 19.79
CA ALA A 370 3.29 -1.12 19.63
C ALA A 370 1.98 -1.33 20.42
N GLU A 371 1.70 -0.43 21.36
CA GLU A 371 0.55 -0.52 22.27
C GLU A 371 -0.57 0.45 21.90
N ALA A 372 -0.22 1.66 21.47
CA ALA A 372 -1.16 2.69 21.06
C ALA A 372 -0.49 3.74 20.17
N ASP A 373 -1.29 4.45 19.38
CA ASP A 373 -0.89 5.67 18.71
C ASP A 373 -1.65 6.85 19.31
N LEU A 374 -0.97 7.97 19.51
CA LEU A 374 -1.52 9.20 20.00
C LEU A 374 -1.46 10.27 18.93
N ILE A 375 -2.63 10.78 18.54
CA ILE A 375 -2.73 11.96 17.69
C ILE A 375 -2.73 13.19 18.61
N MET A 376 -1.81 14.12 18.36
CA MET A 376 -1.62 15.30 19.19
C MET A 376 -1.38 16.54 18.32
N LEU A 377 -1.54 17.72 18.89
CA LEU A 377 -1.16 18.96 18.20
C LEU A 377 0.35 18.96 17.95
N HIS A 378 0.78 19.65 16.90
CA HIS A 378 2.16 19.60 16.41
C HIS A 378 3.18 20.12 17.44
N ASP A 379 2.78 21.08 18.24
CA ASP A 379 3.58 21.77 19.28
C ASP A 379 3.54 21.10 20.65
N GLU A 380 2.66 20.11 20.86
CA GLU A 380 2.66 19.34 22.12
C GLU A 380 3.90 18.45 22.23
N GLU A 381 4.39 18.28 23.46
CA GLU A 381 5.52 17.42 23.78
C GLU A 381 5.15 16.39 24.85
N ILE A 382 5.69 15.18 24.74
CA ILE A 382 5.51 14.11 25.73
C ILE A 382 6.75 14.00 26.59
N ASN A 383 6.57 14.16 27.91
CA ASN A 383 7.63 13.89 28.89
C ASN A 383 7.71 12.39 29.20
N THR A 384 8.60 11.68 28.53
CA THR A 384 8.77 10.22 28.68
C THR A 384 9.32 9.77 30.04
N SER A 385 9.71 10.70 30.92
CA SER A 385 10.14 10.38 32.29
C SER A 385 8.96 10.27 33.28
N GLN A 386 7.73 10.53 32.84
CA GLN A 386 6.51 10.45 33.62
C GLN A 386 5.53 9.47 33.02
N PRO A 387 4.62 8.87 33.81
CA PRO A 387 3.54 8.06 33.29
C PRO A 387 2.68 8.86 32.31
N LEU A 388 2.30 8.22 31.19
CA LEU A 388 1.43 8.78 30.17
C LEU A 388 0.06 8.10 30.22
N THR A 389 -0.98 8.85 30.56
CA THR A 389 -2.36 8.38 30.51
C THR A 389 -2.99 8.84 29.20
N VAL A 390 -3.56 7.90 28.44
CA VAL A 390 -4.31 8.14 27.22
C VAL A 390 -5.71 7.57 27.36
N PHE A 391 -6.67 8.11 26.62
CA PHE A 391 -8.06 7.70 26.70
C PHE A 391 -8.71 7.62 25.33
N HIS A 392 -9.71 6.74 25.22
CA HIS A 392 -10.42 6.58 23.97
C HIS A 392 -11.24 7.84 23.63
N PRO A 393 -11.10 8.41 22.42
CA PRO A 393 -11.67 9.73 22.11
C PRO A 393 -13.21 9.81 22.19
N THR A 394 -13.91 8.68 22.09
CA THR A 394 -15.39 8.61 22.21
C THR A 394 -15.84 8.03 23.56
N TYR A 395 -15.14 7.01 24.05
CA TYR A 395 -15.45 6.32 25.32
C TYR A 395 -14.42 6.72 26.37
N THR A 396 -14.46 7.96 26.80
CA THR A 396 -13.41 8.62 27.62
C THR A 396 -13.12 7.92 28.94
N TRP A 397 -14.05 7.08 29.46
CA TRP A 397 -13.79 6.21 30.62
C TRP A 397 -12.87 5.02 30.35
N LYS A 398 -12.52 4.74 29.07
CA LYS A 398 -11.54 3.73 28.70
C LYS A 398 -10.16 4.37 28.65
N GLU A 399 -9.49 4.36 29.76
CA GLU A 399 -8.16 4.91 29.94
C GLU A 399 -7.09 3.82 29.97
N THR A 400 -5.86 4.19 29.63
CA THR A 400 -4.67 3.35 29.79
C THR A 400 -3.52 4.23 30.21
N THR A 401 -2.81 3.83 31.28
CA THR A 401 -1.60 4.51 31.74
C THR A 401 -0.38 3.65 31.40
N PHE A 402 0.58 4.26 30.71
CA PHE A 402 1.88 3.67 30.39
C PHE A 402 2.91 4.23 31.37
N GLU A 403 3.55 3.38 32.15
CA GLU A 403 4.58 3.77 33.14
C GLU A 403 5.98 3.68 32.54
N ASP A 404 6.25 2.57 31.83
CA ASP A 404 7.53 2.27 31.19
C ASP A 404 7.31 2.11 29.68
N TYR A 405 7.61 3.14 28.92
CA TYR A 405 7.34 3.19 27.47
C TYR A 405 8.41 3.97 26.73
N THR A 406 8.48 3.77 25.44
CA THR A 406 9.20 4.61 24.48
C THR A 406 8.23 5.15 23.42
N ILE A 407 8.61 6.23 22.78
CA ILE A 407 7.79 6.85 21.75
C ILE A 407 8.58 7.01 20.43
N LYS A 408 7.84 6.99 19.32
CA LYS A 408 8.36 7.31 17.98
C LYS A 408 7.41 8.28 17.31
N GLU A 409 7.88 9.46 16.97
CA GLU A 409 7.14 10.36 16.08
C GLU A 409 7.20 9.80 14.67
N LEU A 410 6.02 9.61 14.05
CA LEU A 410 5.89 8.91 12.78
C LEU A 410 6.13 9.81 11.56
N HIS A 411 5.80 11.09 11.67
CA HIS A 411 5.93 12.03 10.56
C HIS A 411 7.38 12.44 10.29
N LYS A 412 7.72 12.50 9.01
CA LYS A 412 9.02 12.98 8.51
C LYS A 412 8.78 14.01 7.41
N PRO A 413 9.65 15.02 7.27
CA PRO A 413 9.52 16.01 6.21
C PRO A 413 9.79 15.37 4.84
N LEU A 414 8.83 15.51 3.91
CA LEU A 414 9.00 15.21 2.49
C LEU A 414 9.40 16.47 1.71
N PHE A 415 8.75 17.60 2.02
CA PHE A 415 9.07 18.93 1.46
C PHE A 415 9.11 19.94 2.59
N VAL A 416 10.05 20.86 2.54
CA VAL A 416 10.16 22.03 3.44
C VAL A 416 10.41 23.25 2.60
N ASN A 417 9.50 24.24 2.66
CA ASN A 417 9.52 25.44 1.82
C ASN A 417 9.65 25.09 0.32
N GLY A 418 8.95 24.07 -0.13
CA GLY A 418 9.00 23.57 -1.50
C GLY A 418 10.24 22.78 -1.89
N GLU A 419 11.22 22.65 -1.00
CA GLU A 419 12.41 21.84 -1.25
C GLU A 419 12.17 20.38 -0.86
N CYS A 420 12.41 19.45 -1.80
CA CYS A 420 12.32 18.02 -1.55
C CYS A 420 13.40 17.56 -0.55
N LYS A 421 12.96 16.95 0.54
CA LYS A 421 13.81 16.33 1.57
C LYS A 421 13.79 14.79 1.52
N PHE A 422 12.93 14.23 0.67
CA PHE A 422 12.80 12.78 0.48
C PHE A 422 14.09 12.18 -0.09
N LYS A 423 14.43 11.00 0.43
CA LYS A 423 15.51 10.16 -0.10
C LYS A 423 14.91 8.82 -0.48
N SER A 424 14.98 8.48 -1.76
CA SER A 424 14.56 7.15 -2.24
C SER A 424 15.38 6.05 -1.56
N LYS A 425 14.73 4.95 -1.24
CA LYS A 425 15.35 3.73 -0.68
C LYS A 425 15.12 2.56 -1.65
N PRO A 426 16.06 1.61 -1.72
CA PRO A 426 15.80 0.35 -2.40
C PRO A 426 14.53 -0.32 -1.88
N ILE A 427 13.72 -0.89 -2.77
CA ILE A 427 12.44 -1.50 -2.38
C ILE A 427 12.64 -2.62 -1.35
N ILE A 428 13.74 -3.35 -1.43
CA ILE A 428 14.04 -4.41 -0.47
C ILE A 428 14.24 -3.86 0.97
N GLU A 429 14.77 -2.65 1.12
CA GLU A 429 14.88 -2.00 2.43
C GLU A 429 13.52 -1.55 2.94
N ILE A 430 12.64 -1.06 2.05
CA ILE A 430 11.26 -0.72 2.42
C ILE A 430 10.49 -1.99 2.81
N GLN A 431 10.65 -3.09 2.06
CA GLN A 431 10.07 -4.38 2.41
C GLN A 431 10.54 -4.87 3.79
N GLN A 432 11.84 -4.74 4.09
CA GLN A 432 12.39 -5.12 5.40
C GLN A 432 11.78 -4.24 6.51
N TYR A 433 11.69 -2.93 6.27
CA TYR A 433 11.05 -2.01 7.22
C TYR A 433 9.59 -2.38 7.49
N VAL A 434 8.83 -2.79 6.47
CA VAL A 434 7.46 -3.33 6.67
C VAL A 434 7.46 -4.55 7.58
N GLN A 435 8.41 -5.49 7.40
CA GLN A 435 8.50 -6.67 8.27
C GLN A 435 8.84 -6.28 9.72
N ASP A 436 9.74 -5.31 9.90
CA ASP A 436 10.11 -4.81 11.22
C ASP A 436 8.90 -4.14 11.91
N GLU A 437 8.16 -3.28 11.21
CA GLU A 437 6.91 -2.68 11.71
C GLU A 437 5.86 -3.75 12.06
N LEU A 438 5.65 -4.75 11.20
CA LEU A 438 4.74 -5.87 11.47
C LEU A 438 5.15 -6.68 12.71
N ASN A 439 6.44 -6.82 12.96
CA ASN A 439 6.95 -7.52 14.14
C ASN A 439 6.73 -6.75 15.44
N THR A 440 6.52 -5.44 15.39
CA THR A 440 6.12 -4.67 16.56
C THR A 440 4.65 -4.90 16.95
N LEU A 441 3.80 -5.35 16.03
CA LEU A 441 2.40 -5.63 16.32
C LEU A 441 2.22 -6.96 17.07
N TRP A 442 1.22 -7.02 17.92
CA TRP A 442 0.73 -8.28 18.47
C TRP A 442 0.00 -9.09 17.39
N ASP A 443 0.09 -10.41 17.42
CA ASP A 443 -0.56 -11.32 16.45
C ASP A 443 -2.06 -11.07 16.32
N ALA A 444 -2.70 -10.63 17.41
CA ALA A 444 -4.12 -10.30 17.42
C ALA A 444 -4.52 -9.24 16.38
N TYR A 445 -3.62 -8.33 16.04
CA TYR A 445 -3.84 -7.28 15.02
C TYR A 445 -3.58 -7.80 13.59
N ARG A 446 -2.84 -8.89 13.45
CA ARG A 446 -2.42 -9.45 12.15
C ARG A 446 -3.33 -10.57 11.63
N ARG A 447 -4.32 -10.99 12.42
CA ARG A 447 -5.26 -12.06 12.03
C ARG A 447 -5.94 -11.75 10.69
N LEU A 448 -6.11 -12.79 9.87
CA LEU A 448 -6.82 -12.68 8.59
C LEU A 448 -8.31 -12.41 8.77
N THR A 449 -8.89 -12.96 9.84
CA THR A 449 -10.30 -12.81 10.21
C THR A 449 -10.43 -12.21 11.60
N CYS A 450 -11.37 -11.30 11.77
CA CYS A 450 -11.67 -10.63 13.04
C CYS A 450 -10.40 -10.11 13.75
N PRO A 451 -9.55 -9.31 13.09
CA PRO A 451 -8.40 -8.73 13.76
C PRO A 451 -8.85 -7.81 14.90
N LYS A 452 -8.05 -7.76 15.97
CA LYS A 452 -8.29 -6.81 17.06
C LYS A 452 -8.13 -5.38 16.52
N THR A 453 -8.97 -4.46 16.96
CA THR A 453 -8.84 -3.03 16.67
C THR A 453 -7.66 -2.47 17.47
N TYR A 454 -6.76 -1.79 16.78
CA TYR A 454 -5.62 -1.09 17.40
C TYR A 454 -6.10 0.19 18.11
N LYS A 455 -5.40 0.58 19.16
CA LYS A 455 -5.72 1.76 19.95
C LYS A 455 -5.14 3.00 19.28
N VAL A 456 -6.02 3.93 18.88
CA VAL A 456 -5.68 5.27 18.40
C VAL A 456 -6.43 6.27 19.26
N ASP A 457 -5.70 7.03 20.03
CA ASP A 457 -6.23 7.97 21.01
C ASP A 457 -5.86 9.42 20.62
N LEU A 458 -6.47 10.40 21.28
CA LEU A 458 -6.16 11.81 21.12
C LEU A 458 -5.46 12.33 22.39
N SER A 459 -4.55 13.30 22.24
CA SER A 459 -4.07 14.06 23.39
C SER A 459 -5.22 14.83 24.04
N GLN A 460 -5.05 15.22 25.29
CA GLN A 460 -6.05 16.00 26.02
C GLN A 460 -6.29 17.34 25.31
N GLU A 461 -5.24 18.03 24.87
CA GLU A 461 -5.36 19.33 24.19
C GLU A 461 -6.11 19.21 22.85
N LEU A 462 -5.81 18.19 22.04
CA LEU A 462 -6.51 17.96 20.79
C LEU A 462 -7.98 17.55 21.02
N TRP A 463 -8.24 16.75 22.04
CA TRP A 463 -9.60 16.34 22.39
C TRP A 463 -10.43 17.54 22.87
N ASP A 464 -9.88 18.40 23.73
CA ASP A 464 -10.52 19.63 24.20
C ASP A 464 -10.78 20.58 23.04
N LEU A 465 -9.81 20.81 22.17
CA LEU A 465 -9.96 21.62 20.97
C LEU A 465 -11.11 21.15 20.09
N LYS A 466 -11.16 19.83 19.82
CA LYS A 466 -12.22 19.23 19.02
C LYS A 466 -13.59 19.38 19.67
N THR A 467 -13.67 19.13 20.97
CA THR A 467 -14.94 19.18 21.72
C THR A 467 -15.47 20.61 21.82
N ASN A 468 -14.61 21.58 22.09
CA ASN A 468 -14.98 23.00 22.13
C ASN A 468 -15.52 23.48 20.77
N LEU A 469 -14.83 23.17 19.67
CA LEU A 469 -15.28 23.52 18.31
C LEU A 469 -16.63 22.89 17.94
N LEU A 470 -16.90 21.70 18.44
CA LEU A 470 -18.20 21.06 18.25
C LEU A 470 -19.30 21.76 19.07
N GLY A 471 -19.00 22.14 20.32
CA GLY A 471 -19.90 22.87 21.20
C GLY A 471 -20.27 24.26 20.66
N ASP A 472 -19.29 25.07 20.30
CA ASP A 472 -19.47 26.44 19.77
C ASP A 472 -20.35 26.48 18.51
N LYS A 473 -20.15 25.50 17.60
CA LYS A 473 -20.91 25.46 16.36
C LYS A 473 -22.33 24.92 16.50
N ILE A 474 -22.61 24.18 17.57
CA ILE A 474 -23.99 23.77 17.93
C ILE A 474 -24.76 24.97 18.47
N VAL A 475 -24.12 25.82 19.30
CA VAL A 475 -24.73 27.04 19.85
C VAL A 475 -25.01 28.09 18.76
N GLN A 476 -24.15 28.23 17.73
CA GLN A 476 -24.36 29.16 16.61
C GLN A 476 -25.52 28.74 15.67
N LYS A 477 -26.04 27.53 15.78
CA LYS A 477 -27.19 27.03 14.99
C LYS A 477 -28.53 27.19 15.70
N GLN A 478 -28.57 27.61 16.96
CA GLN A 478 -29.75 27.98 17.73
C GLN A 478 -29.97 29.51 17.68
#